data_d177204f6ceef2f15934260583596e52
#
_entry.id   d177204f6ceef2f15934260583596e52
#
_cell.length_a   1.000
_cell.length_b   1.000
_cell.length_c   1.000
_cell.angle_alpha   90.00
_cell.angle_beta   90.00
_cell.angle_gamma   90.00
#
_symmetry.space_group_name_H-M   'P 1'
#
loop_
_entity.id
_entity.type
_entity.pdbx_description
1 polymer ?
#
loop_
_entity_poly.entity_id
_entity_poly.type
_entity_poly.pdbx_seq_one_letter_code
_entity_poly.pdbx_strand_id
1 'polypeptide(L)'
;MTSSTQDDGLAPFRERIDALDERLVAAIGERIAICREVAEHKRAHGIPMMQPGRVSAVEQRWVELGARAGLSEAFARALCQAIVGEGCRVEDEIIAPASNGAGEPDAAPSLFATRAVGIDHVAIAVRDLDAAIGHYRDVLGMELRERRQIAGRVSGMDSAVMEAGGVKFVLVQGDSPESNVSRYIEAYGPGVQHVAIEIPDAQEAIDDLRARGADLLTGVINGPGLDQIFTKREPNSGMQLEIIARAENEGFDPRNVQELFEAMERENVF
;
A
#
# COMPACT_ATOMS: atom_id res chain seq x y z
N MET A 1 -16.66 38.79 -12.59
CA MET A 1 -15.33 38.60 -13.22
C MET A 1 -15.29 37.16 -13.63
N THR A 2 -15.55 36.86 -14.88
CA THR A 2 -15.57 35.54 -15.48
C THR A 2 -14.13 35.10 -15.70
N SER A 3 -13.69 34.09 -14.97
CA SER A 3 -12.42 33.41 -15.22
C SER A 3 -12.50 32.79 -16.62
N SER A 4 -11.81 33.34 -17.58
CA SER A 4 -11.59 32.70 -18.86
C SER A 4 -10.63 31.55 -18.66
N THR A 5 -11.15 30.32 -18.69
CA THR A 5 -10.33 29.13 -18.91
C THR A 5 -9.62 29.33 -20.26
N GLN A 6 -8.33 29.60 -20.19
CA GLN A 6 -7.47 29.65 -21.34
C GLN A 6 -7.50 28.27 -22.00
N ASP A 7 -8.01 28.21 -23.24
CA ASP A 7 -7.95 26.95 -24.02
C ASP A 7 -6.46 26.66 -24.30
N ASP A 8 -5.94 25.63 -23.60
CA ASP A 8 -4.55 25.20 -23.70
C ASP A 8 -4.27 24.35 -24.95
N GLY A 9 -5.27 24.19 -25.83
CA GLY A 9 -5.17 23.38 -27.05
C GLY A 9 -5.14 21.85 -26.77
N LEU A 10 -5.36 21.41 -25.53
CA LEU A 10 -5.29 20.03 -25.15
C LEU A 10 -6.64 19.28 -25.27
N ALA A 11 -7.74 19.99 -25.47
CA ALA A 11 -9.07 19.37 -25.54
C ALA A 11 -9.15 18.19 -26.53
N PRO A 12 -8.64 18.28 -27.78
CA PRO A 12 -8.71 17.15 -28.71
C PRO A 12 -7.90 15.92 -28.28
N PHE A 13 -6.85 16.10 -27.48
CA PHE A 13 -6.08 14.98 -26.93
C PHE A 13 -6.80 14.32 -25.77
N ARG A 14 -7.44 15.12 -24.90
CA ARG A 14 -8.25 14.62 -23.78
C ARG A 14 -9.42 13.79 -24.30
N GLU A 15 -10.19 14.28 -25.26
CA GLU A 15 -11.29 13.53 -25.89
C GLU A 15 -10.84 12.17 -26.46
N ARG A 16 -9.65 12.13 -27.07
CA ARG A 16 -9.10 10.87 -27.59
C ARG A 16 -8.66 9.92 -26.49
N ILE A 17 -8.14 10.42 -25.38
CA ILE A 17 -7.77 9.64 -24.20
C ILE A 17 -9.04 9.09 -23.57
N ASP A 18 -10.04 9.91 -23.31
CA ASP A 18 -11.32 9.51 -22.73
C ASP A 18 -11.97 8.36 -23.51
N ALA A 19 -12.01 8.48 -24.85
CA ALA A 19 -12.54 7.42 -25.71
C ALA A 19 -11.72 6.12 -25.69
N LEU A 20 -10.42 6.19 -25.42
CA LEU A 20 -9.58 5.01 -25.21
C LEU A 20 -9.79 4.39 -23.84
N ASP A 21 -9.95 5.21 -22.81
CA ASP A 21 -10.20 4.77 -21.44
C ASP A 21 -11.53 4.03 -21.34
N GLU A 22 -12.60 4.52 -21.96
CA GLU A 22 -13.88 3.79 -22.04
C GLU A 22 -13.70 2.37 -22.61
N ARG A 23 -12.95 2.25 -23.69
CA ARG A 23 -12.69 0.95 -24.33
C ARG A 23 -11.82 0.04 -23.49
N LEU A 24 -10.82 0.59 -22.81
CA LEU A 24 -9.93 -0.13 -21.93
C LEU A 24 -10.71 -0.69 -20.73
N VAL A 25 -11.50 0.14 -20.06
CA VAL A 25 -12.34 -0.27 -18.93
C VAL A 25 -13.35 -1.33 -19.35
N ALA A 26 -14.01 -1.16 -20.51
CA ALA A 26 -14.94 -2.15 -21.05
C ALA A 26 -14.25 -3.50 -21.29
N ALA A 27 -13.06 -3.52 -21.91
CA ALA A 27 -12.29 -4.74 -22.17
C ALA A 27 -11.83 -5.43 -20.87
N ILE A 28 -11.47 -4.66 -19.84
CA ILE A 28 -11.17 -5.22 -18.51
C ILE A 28 -12.44 -5.85 -17.90
N GLY A 29 -13.59 -5.18 -17.99
CA GLY A 29 -14.87 -5.70 -17.53
C GLY A 29 -15.25 -7.01 -18.20
N GLU A 30 -15.10 -7.11 -19.52
CA GLU A 30 -15.32 -8.35 -20.27
C GLU A 30 -14.39 -9.48 -19.79
N ARG A 31 -13.12 -9.17 -19.55
CA ARG A 31 -12.16 -10.15 -19.03
C ARG A 31 -12.56 -10.67 -17.65
N ILE A 32 -13.02 -9.79 -16.76
CA ILE A 32 -13.51 -10.19 -15.43
C ILE A 32 -14.80 -11.02 -15.53
N ALA A 33 -15.68 -10.73 -16.47
CA ALA A 33 -16.85 -11.57 -16.71
C ALA A 33 -16.45 -13.02 -17.10
N ILE A 34 -15.44 -13.17 -17.96
CA ILE A 34 -14.88 -14.50 -18.30
C ILE A 34 -14.28 -15.18 -17.07
N CYS A 35 -13.62 -14.45 -16.16
CA CYS A 35 -13.12 -15.03 -14.91
C CYS A 35 -14.25 -15.61 -14.05
N ARG A 36 -15.44 -14.99 -14.02
CA ARG A 36 -16.62 -15.55 -13.34
C ARG A 36 -17.07 -16.86 -13.95
N GLU A 37 -17.13 -16.93 -15.28
CA GLU A 37 -17.48 -18.19 -15.99
C GLU A 37 -16.45 -19.29 -15.70
N VAL A 38 -15.17 -18.95 -15.70
CA VAL A 38 -14.08 -19.88 -15.34
C VAL A 38 -14.22 -20.37 -13.89
N ALA A 39 -14.56 -19.49 -12.95
CA ALA A 39 -14.77 -19.84 -11.56
C ALA A 39 -15.93 -20.84 -11.39
N GLU A 40 -17.06 -20.59 -12.02
CA GLU A 40 -18.22 -21.51 -12.02
C GLU A 40 -17.84 -22.88 -12.60
N HIS A 41 -17.08 -22.91 -13.69
CA HIS A 41 -16.60 -24.14 -14.28
C HIS A 41 -15.66 -24.90 -13.33
N LYS A 42 -14.69 -24.20 -12.72
CA LYS A 42 -13.76 -24.79 -11.74
C LYS A 42 -14.52 -25.37 -10.55
N ARG A 43 -15.48 -24.63 -9.99
CA ARG A 43 -16.32 -25.07 -8.89
C ARG A 43 -17.08 -26.35 -9.24
N ALA A 44 -17.70 -26.39 -10.41
CA ALA A 44 -18.49 -27.54 -10.86
C ALA A 44 -17.65 -28.82 -11.07
N HIS A 45 -16.35 -28.68 -11.36
CA HIS A 45 -15.48 -29.80 -11.70
C HIS A 45 -14.40 -30.08 -10.62
N GLY A 46 -14.43 -29.39 -9.47
CA GLY A 46 -13.44 -29.56 -8.41
C GLY A 46 -12.02 -29.16 -8.82
N ILE A 47 -11.87 -28.22 -9.75
CA ILE A 47 -10.57 -27.75 -10.23
C ILE A 47 -10.04 -26.69 -9.25
N PRO A 48 -8.77 -26.79 -8.77
CA PRO A 48 -8.20 -25.80 -7.89
C PRO A 48 -8.19 -24.40 -8.53
N MET A 49 -8.51 -23.36 -7.74
CA MET A 49 -8.48 -21.98 -8.18
C MET A 49 -7.08 -21.61 -8.69
N MET A 50 -6.07 -21.81 -7.87
CA MET A 50 -4.69 -21.42 -8.18
C MET A 50 -4.00 -22.46 -9.07
N GLN A 51 -3.51 -22.00 -10.20
CA GLN A 51 -2.71 -22.78 -11.16
C GLN A 51 -1.41 -22.01 -11.46
N PRO A 52 -0.33 -22.17 -10.66
CA PRO A 52 0.89 -21.35 -10.75
C PRO A 52 1.50 -21.28 -12.15
N GLY A 53 1.54 -22.39 -12.88
CA GLY A 53 2.05 -22.41 -14.25
C GLY A 53 1.22 -21.57 -15.23
N ARG A 54 -0.09 -21.43 -14.99
CA ARG A 54 -0.97 -20.57 -15.81
C ARG A 54 -0.71 -19.10 -15.53
N VAL A 55 -0.52 -18.73 -14.27
CA VAL A 55 -0.23 -17.34 -13.88
C VAL A 55 1.06 -16.85 -14.55
N SER A 56 2.14 -17.63 -14.46
CA SER A 56 3.42 -17.30 -15.09
C SER A 56 3.30 -17.17 -16.62
N ALA A 57 2.54 -18.07 -17.27
CA ALA A 57 2.32 -18.00 -18.72
C ALA A 57 1.53 -16.74 -19.13
N VAL A 58 0.55 -16.33 -18.32
CA VAL A 58 -0.20 -15.08 -18.55
C VAL A 58 0.71 -13.88 -18.41
N GLU A 59 1.52 -13.82 -17.34
CA GLU A 59 2.44 -12.72 -17.10
C GLU A 59 3.46 -12.57 -18.24
N GLN A 60 4.06 -13.67 -18.68
CA GLN A 60 4.99 -13.66 -19.82
C GLN A 60 4.33 -13.13 -21.09
N ARG A 61 3.12 -13.58 -21.38
CA ARG A 61 2.33 -13.08 -22.52
C ARG A 61 2.07 -11.58 -22.43
N TRP A 62 1.78 -11.05 -21.23
CA TRP A 62 1.57 -9.61 -21.07
C TRP A 62 2.82 -8.80 -21.33
N VAL A 63 3.99 -9.29 -20.89
CA VAL A 63 5.29 -8.66 -21.19
C VAL A 63 5.52 -8.60 -22.71
N GLU A 64 5.28 -9.70 -23.42
CA GLU A 64 5.44 -9.75 -24.89
C GLU A 64 4.47 -8.80 -25.61
N LEU A 65 3.20 -8.76 -25.19
CA LEU A 65 2.20 -7.85 -25.76
C LEU A 65 2.53 -6.40 -25.44
N GLY A 66 2.95 -6.12 -24.21
CA GLY A 66 3.38 -4.80 -23.76
C GLY A 66 4.56 -4.27 -24.58
N ALA A 67 5.58 -5.09 -24.79
CA ALA A 67 6.73 -4.72 -25.62
C ALA A 67 6.34 -4.35 -27.06
N ARG A 68 5.38 -5.09 -27.67
CA ARG A 68 4.84 -4.76 -28.99
C ARG A 68 4.04 -3.45 -29.01
N ALA A 69 3.45 -3.08 -27.88
CA ALA A 69 2.70 -1.85 -27.71
C ALA A 69 3.59 -0.66 -27.27
N GLY A 70 4.89 -0.85 -27.09
CA GLY A 70 5.81 0.18 -26.64
C GLY A 70 5.78 0.45 -25.13
N LEU A 71 5.22 -0.46 -24.33
CA LEU A 71 5.18 -0.36 -22.88
C LEU A 71 6.47 -0.94 -22.27
N SER A 72 6.91 -0.40 -21.15
CA SER A 72 7.99 -0.98 -20.38
C SER A 72 7.59 -2.35 -19.78
N GLU A 73 8.54 -3.24 -19.62
CA GLU A 73 8.31 -4.56 -19.01
C GLU A 73 7.73 -4.42 -17.59
N ALA A 74 8.29 -3.49 -16.79
CA ALA A 74 7.82 -3.24 -15.43
C ALA A 74 6.35 -2.82 -15.39
N PHE A 75 5.93 -1.91 -16.27
CA PHE A 75 4.54 -1.47 -16.37
C PHE A 75 3.62 -2.60 -16.84
N ALA A 76 4.04 -3.37 -17.86
CA ALA A 76 3.25 -4.49 -18.36
C ALA A 76 3.04 -5.57 -17.27
N ARG A 77 4.05 -5.86 -16.44
CA ARG A 77 3.93 -6.76 -15.29
C ARG A 77 2.98 -6.22 -14.23
N ALA A 78 3.15 -4.96 -13.81
CA ALA A 78 2.30 -4.34 -12.80
C ALA A 78 0.81 -4.33 -13.22
N LEU A 79 0.54 -3.97 -14.48
CA LEU A 79 -0.82 -3.99 -15.01
C LEU A 79 -1.39 -5.42 -15.09
N CYS A 80 -0.57 -6.41 -15.49
CA CYS A 80 -0.95 -7.81 -15.48
C CYS A 80 -1.32 -8.26 -14.06
N GLN A 81 -0.47 -7.97 -13.08
CA GLN A 81 -0.69 -8.36 -11.68
C GLN A 81 -1.98 -7.76 -11.13
N ALA A 82 -2.26 -6.48 -11.37
CA ALA A 82 -3.48 -5.83 -10.94
C ALA A 82 -4.74 -6.52 -11.53
N ILE A 83 -4.74 -6.76 -12.85
CA ILE A 83 -5.91 -7.36 -13.54
C ILE A 83 -6.06 -8.85 -13.22
N VAL A 84 -4.97 -9.60 -13.06
CA VAL A 84 -4.99 -11.01 -12.64
C VAL A 84 -5.41 -11.11 -11.18
N GLY A 85 -4.92 -10.24 -10.31
CA GLY A 85 -5.31 -10.17 -8.90
C GLY A 85 -6.81 -9.99 -8.74
N GLU A 86 -7.43 -9.05 -9.47
CA GLU A 86 -8.88 -8.86 -9.46
C GLU A 86 -9.61 -10.10 -10.00
N GLY A 87 -9.11 -10.73 -11.05
CA GLY A 87 -9.65 -11.98 -11.55
C GLY A 87 -9.63 -13.10 -10.50
N CYS A 88 -8.52 -13.26 -9.79
CA CYS A 88 -8.39 -14.23 -8.69
C CYS A 88 -9.35 -13.93 -7.55
N ARG A 89 -9.49 -12.66 -7.16
CA ARG A 89 -10.43 -12.24 -6.11
C ARG A 89 -11.86 -12.64 -6.45
N VAL A 90 -12.28 -12.39 -7.68
CA VAL A 90 -13.62 -12.76 -8.18
C VAL A 90 -13.81 -14.29 -8.26
N GLU A 91 -12.77 -15.02 -8.66
CA GLU A 91 -12.78 -16.49 -8.66
C GLU A 91 -12.89 -17.07 -7.24
N ASP A 92 -12.16 -16.51 -6.27
CA ASP A 92 -12.21 -16.92 -4.87
C ASP A 92 -13.62 -16.75 -4.27
N GLU A 93 -14.28 -15.65 -4.52
CA GLU A 93 -15.66 -15.41 -4.05
C GLU A 93 -16.67 -16.47 -4.56
N ILE A 94 -16.42 -17.03 -5.74
CA ILE A 94 -17.30 -18.01 -6.36
C ILE A 94 -16.93 -19.45 -5.96
N ILE A 95 -15.64 -19.75 -5.88
CA ILE A 95 -15.11 -21.11 -5.64
C ILE A 95 -15.07 -21.44 -4.16
N ALA A 96 -14.76 -20.44 -3.30
CA ALA A 96 -14.73 -20.66 -1.86
C ALA A 96 -16.09 -21.20 -1.42
N PRO A 97 -16.16 -22.39 -0.77
CA PRO A 97 -17.39 -22.79 -0.11
C PRO A 97 -17.70 -21.68 0.90
N ALA A 98 -18.95 -21.27 0.97
CA ALA A 98 -19.42 -20.48 2.12
C ALA A 98 -18.82 -21.15 3.35
N SER A 99 -17.89 -20.50 4.00
CA SER A 99 -17.01 -21.11 5.00
C SER A 99 -17.86 -21.75 6.11
N ASN A 100 -18.02 -23.09 6.07
CA ASN A 100 -18.49 -23.88 7.20
C ASN A 100 -17.40 -23.98 8.29
N GLY A 101 -16.58 -22.97 8.42
CA GLY A 101 -15.71 -22.78 9.57
C GLY A 101 -16.55 -22.30 10.73
N ALA A 102 -16.60 -23.03 11.81
CA ALA A 102 -17.23 -22.67 13.08
C ALA A 102 -16.57 -21.42 13.71
N GLY A 103 -16.78 -20.27 13.10
CA GLY A 103 -16.62 -18.94 13.59
C GLY A 103 -17.91 -18.23 13.23
N GLU A 104 -18.51 -17.50 14.15
CA GLU A 104 -19.83 -16.89 14.01
C GLU A 104 -20.07 -16.31 12.59
N PRO A 105 -21.17 -16.67 11.92
CA PRO A 105 -21.50 -16.06 10.63
C PRO A 105 -21.92 -14.61 10.87
N ASP A 106 -21.55 -13.73 9.96
CA ASP A 106 -22.12 -12.40 9.75
C ASP A 106 -21.42 -11.16 10.27
N ALA A 107 -20.13 -11.14 10.46
CA ALA A 107 -19.51 -9.83 10.30
C ALA A 107 -19.21 -9.59 8.81
N ALA A 108 -19.90 -8.62 8.20
CA ALA A 108 -19.54 -8.12 6.87
C ALA A 108 -18.02 -7.87 6.82
N PRO A 109 -17.33 -8.13 5.70
CA PRO A 109 -15.89 -7.87 5.60
C PRO A 109 -15.62 -6.42 6.00
N SER A 110 -14.51 -6.18 6.70
CA SER A 110 -14.18 -4.83 7.15
C SER A 110 -13.99 -3.89 5.94
N LEU A 111 -14.28 -2.63 6.10
CA LEU A 111 -13.98 -1.63 5.08
C LEU A 111 -12.48 -1.60 4.79
N PHE A 112 -11.64 -1.82 5.79
CA PHE A 112 -10.20 -2.01 5.60
C PHE A 112 -9.90 -3.17 4.64
N ALA A 113 -10.48 -4.35 4.87
CA ALA A 113 -10.25 -5.52 4.02
C ALA A 113 -10.78 -5.37 2.58
N THR A 114 -11.84 -4.58 2.38
CA THR A 114 -12.46 -4.39 1.05
C THR A 114 -11.89 -3.21 0.27
N ARG A 115 -11.22 -2.27 0.95
CA ARG A 115 -10.71 -1.03 0.34
C ARG A 115 -9.20 -0.86 0.41
N ALA A 116 -8.46 -1.77 1.06
CA ALA A 116 -7.01 -1.72 1.04
C ALA A 116 -6.49 -1.83 -0.39
N VAL A 117 -5.70 -0.85 -0.80
CA VAL A 117 -5.13 -0.77 -2.17
C VAL A 117 -3.84 -1.58 -2.25
N GLY A 118 -3.00 -1.50 -1.22
CA GLY A 118 -1.72 -2.18 -1.17
C GLY A 118 -0.85 -1.71 -0.01
N ILE A 119 0.39 -2.17 0.00
CA ILE A 119 1.41 -1.68 0.92
C ILE A 119 1.99 -0.40 0.33
N ASP A 120 1.82 0.74 1.03
CA ASP A 120 2.45 2.02 0.65
C ASP A 120 3.95 1.97 0.92
N HIS A 121 4.34 1.59 2.15
CA HIS A 121 5.75 1.44 2.53
C HIS A 121 5.93 0.49 3.72
N VAL A 122 7.19 0.10 3.93
CA VAL A 122 7.64 -0.64 5.11
C VAL A 122 8.65 0.20 5.84
N ALA A 123 8.39 0.56 7.10
CA ALA A 123 9.33 1.28 7.95
C ALA A 123 10.26 0.31 8.67
N ILE A 124 11.55 0.58 8.61
CA ILE A 124 12.60 -0.28 9.15
C ILE A 124 13.48 0.54 10.10
N ALA A 125 13.46 0.19 11.37
CA ALA A 125 14.34 0.79 12.36
C ALA A 125 15.75 0.21 12.22
N VAL A 126 16.73 1.10 12.04
CA VAL A 126 18.14 0.75 11.81
C VAL A 126 19.05 1.42 12.86
N ARG A 127 20.17 0.77 13.18
CA ARG A 127 21.17 1.30 14.14
C ARG A 127 22.07 2.35 13.52
N ASP A 128 22.31 2.26 12.21
CA ASP A 128 23.19 3.12 11.44
C ASP A 128 22.54 3.35 10.08
N LEU A 129 22.02 4.55 9.88
CA LEU A 129 21.27 4.92 8.67
C LEU A 129 22.18 4.96 7.44
N ASP A 130 23.42 5.45 7.58
CA ASP A 130 24.33 5.55 6.45
C ASP A 130 24.77 4.16 5.96
N ALA A 131 25.09 3.27 6.90
CA ALA A 131 25.40 1.87 6.58
C ALA A 131 24.20 1.16 5.92
N ALA A 132 22.98 1.41 6.41
CA ALA A 132 21.77 0.85 5.83
C ALA A 132 21.51 1.39 4.41
N ILE A 133 21.58 2.70 4.21
CA ILE A 133 21.48 3.32 2.87
C ILE A 133 22.49 2.70 1.91
N GLY A 134 23.77 2.56 2.35
CA GLY A 134 24.80 1.92 1.56
C GLY A 134 24.43 0.50 1.15
N HIS A 135 23.95 -0.32 2.09
CA HIS A 135 23.51 -1.68 1.79
C HIS A 135 22.34 -1.74 0.79
N TYR A 136 21.27 -0.98 1.02
CA TYR A 136 20.11 -0.97 0.14
C TYR A 136 20.46 -0.44 -1.26
N ARG A 137 21.30 0.59 -1.36
CA ARG A 137 21.73 1.16 -2.63
C ARG A 137 22.74 0.26 -3.36
N ASP A 138 23.82 -0.12 -2.70
CA ASP A 138 25.00 -0.70 -3.37
C ASP A 138 24.85 -2.23 -3.56
N VAL A 139 24.10 -2.92 -2.68
CA VAL A 139 23.88 -4.36 -2.74
C VAL A 139 22.54 -4.71 -3.39
N LEU A 140 21.46 -3.99 -3.04
CA LEU A 140 20.13 -4.28 -3.56
C LEU A 140 19.73 -3.43 -4.76
N GLY A 141 20.54 -2.41 -5.13
CA GLY A 141 20.28 -1.56 -6.28
C GLY A 141 19.09 -0.61 -6.13
N MET A 142 18.67 -0.32 -4.90
CA MET A 142 17.58 0.60 -4.63
C MET A 142 18.05 2.06 -4.77
N GLU A 143 17.14 2.94 -5.16
CA GLU A 143 17.42 4.37 -5.26
C GLU A 143 17.09 5.07 -3.94
N LEU A 144 17.98 5.94 -3.47
CA LEU A 144 17.68 6.88 -2.39
C LEU A 144 16.84 8.03 -2.95
N ARG A 145 15.57 8.07 -2.61
CA ARG A 145 14.64 9.12 -3.06
C ARG A 145 14.66 10.33 -2.18
N GLU A 146 14.82 10.10 -0.89
CA GLU A 146 14.71 11.16 0.08
C GLU A 146 15.52 10.83 1.33
N ARG A 147 16.08 11.88 1.96
CA ARG A 147 16.69 11.83 3.29
C ARG A 147 16.22 13.03 4.10
N ARG A 148 15.75 12.82 5.32
CA ARG A 148 15.27 13.88 6.21
C ARG A 148 15.73 13.67 7.63
N GLN A 149 15.88 14.80 8.32
CA GLN A 149 15.95 14.85 9.77
C GLN A 149 14.62 15.39 10.29
N ILE A 150 14.05 14.71 11.27
CA ILE A 150 12.76 15.03 11.87
C ILE A 150 13.00 15.30 13.33
N ALA A 151 12.70 16.53 13.76
CA ALA A 151 12.79 16.93 15.14
C ALA A 151 11.41 16.84 15.79
N GLY A 152 11.28 16.04 16.85
CA GLY A 152 10.13 16.01 17.73
C GLY A 152 10.27 17.01 18.90
N ARG A 153 9.41 16.88 19.89
CA ARG A 153 9.41 17.75 21.08
C ARG A 153 10.44 17.34 22.12
N VAL A 154 10.76 16.07 22.19
CA VAL A 154 11.66 15.47 23.18
C VAL A 154 12.93 14.96 22.51
N SER A 155 12.80 14.40 21.33
CA SER A 155 13.86 13.76 20.57
C SER A 155 13.60 13.90 19.08
N GLY A 156 14.40 13.25 18.24
CA GLY A 156 14.23 13.26 16.79
C GLY A 156 14.58 11.92 16.14
N MET A 157 14.50 11.89 14.85
CA MET A 157 14.96 10.79 14.03
C MET A 157 15.50 11.25 12.69
N ASP A 158 16.45 10.51 12.15
CA ASP A 158 16.86 10.58 10.75
C ASP A 158 16.11 9.53 9.94
N SER A 159 15.66 9.88 8.76
CA SER A 159 14.96 8.95 7.87
C SER A 159 15.50 8.99 6.45
N ALA A 160 15.37 7.88 5.74
CA ALA A 160 15.69 7.77 4.32
C ALA A 160 14.67 6.89 3.61
N VAL A 161 14.18 7.34 2.46
CA VAL A 161 13.28 6.57 1.60
C VAL A 161 14.11 5.91 0.51
N MET A 162 14.12 4.58 0.53
CA MET A 162 14.72 3.73 -0.50
C MET A 162 13.63 3.15 -1.39
N GLU A 163 13.81 3.20 -2.70
CA GLU A 163 12.80 2.75 -3.67
C GLU A 163 13.39 1.84 -4.74
N ALA A 164 12.64 0.80 -5.09
CA ALA A 164 12.88 -0.05 -6.26
C ALA A 164 11.57 -0.58 -6.81
N GLY A 165 11.26 -0.27 -8.08
CA GLY A 165 10.10 -0.83 -8.79
C GLY A 165 8.74 -0.64 -8.09
N GLY A 166 8.54 0.47 -7.38
CA GLY A 166 7.31 0.76 -6.62
C GLY A 166 7.31 0.21 -5.20
N VAL A 167 8.36 -0.52 -4.78
CA VAL A 167 8.54 -0.94 -3.38
C VAL A 167 9.30 0.16 -2.64
N LYS A 168 8.73 0.65 -1.53
CA LYS A 168 9.31 1.70 -0.69
C LYS A 168 9.69 1.17 0.68
N PHE A 169 10.94 1.38 1.08
CA PHE A 169 11.41 1.20 2.44
C PHE A 169 11.75 2.54 3.05
N VAL A 170 11.20 2.81 4.23
CA VAL A 170 11.52 4.00 5.02
C VAL A 170 12.46 3.56 6.13
N LEU A 171 13.75 3.81 5.95
CA LEU A 171 14.77 3.53 6.96
C LEU A 171 14.73 4.63 8.00
N VAL A 172 14.68 4.30 9.29
CA VAL A 172 14.62 5.27 10.39
C VAL A 172 15.67 4.97 11.45
N GLN A 173 16.35 6.01 11.92
CA GLN A 173 17.33 5.96 13.01
C GLN A 173 16.98 7.03 14.05
N GLY A 174 16.96 6.68 15.33
CA GLY A 174 16.82 7.68 16.40
C GLY A 174 18.08 8.52 16.56
N ASP A 175 17.90 9.80 16.84
CA ASP A 175 18.98 10.76 17.04
C ASP A 175 19.58 10.72 18.47
N SER A 176 18.85 10.13 19.40
CA SER A 176 19.21 10.03 20.80
C SER A 176 18.66 8.74 21.43
N PRO A 177 19.14 8.32 22.62
CA PRO A 177 18.58 7.21 23.37
C PRO A 177 17.09 7.39 23.73
N GLU A 178 16.65 8.64 23.88
CA GLU A 178 15.28 9.02 24.22
C GLU A 178 14.32 8.89 23.02
N SER A 179 14.86 8.80 21.80
CA SER A 179 14.06 8.66 20.60
C SER A 179 13.21 7.38 20.62
N ASN A 180 11.97 7.48 20.20
CA ASN A 180 11.06 6.33 20.06
C ASN A 180 11.65 5.23 19.16
N VAL A 181 12.41 5.60 18.14
CA VAL A 181 13.12 4.65 17.27
C VAL A 181 14.22 3.92 18.03
N SER A 182 15.01 4.64 18.85
CA SER A 182 16.06 4.04 19.66
C SER A 182 15.48 3.09 20.72
N ARG A 183 14.39 3.48 21.38
CA ARG A 183 13.67 2.63 22.35
C ARG A 183 13.08 1.40 21.69
N TYR A 184 12.53 1.53 20.47
CA TYR A 184 12.09 0.38 19.70
C TYR A 184 13.23 -0.62 19.48
N ILE A 185 14.41 -0.12 19.03
CA ILE A 185 15.58 -0.97 18.77
C ILE A 185 16.10 -1.61 20.08
N GLU A 186 16.02 -0.91 21.21
CA GLU A 186 16.39 -1.47 22.50
C GLU A 186 15.46 -2.60 22.92
N ALA A 187 14.15 -2.45 22.71
CA ALA A 187 13.13 -3.41 23.12
C ALA A 187 13.06 -4.64 22.18
N TYR A 188 13.18 -4.44 20.88
CA TYR A 188 12.88 -5.44 19.85
C TYR A 188 14.06 -5.77 18.92
N GLY A 189 15.11 -4.98 18.94
CA GLY A 189 16.19 -5.05 17.94
C GLY A 189 15.86 -4.23 16.67
N PRO A 190 16.85 -4.06 15.77
CA PRO A 190 16.61 -3.45 14.47
C PRO A 190 15.72 -4.35 13.62
N GLY A 191 14.84 -3.77 12.80
CA GLY A 191 13.93 -4.51 11.95
C GLY A 191 12.70 -3.72 11.55
N VAL A 192 11.70 -4.43 11.01
CA VAL A 192 10.45 -3.80 10.58
C VAL A 192 9.70 -3.24 11.79
N GLN A 193 9.55 -1.91 11.82
CA GLN A 193 8.81 -1.22 12.87
C GLN A 193 7.31 -1.26 12.60
N HIS A 194 6.91 -0.89 11.37
CA HIS A 194 5.51 -0.96 10.94
C HIS A 194 5.41 -1.20 9.43
N VAL A 195 4.21 -1.54 9.00
CA VAL A 195 3.83 -1.64 7.59
C VAL A 195 2.67 -0.68 7.35
N ALA A 196 2.80 0.19 6.36
CA ALA A 196 1.77 1.13 5.97
C ALA A 196 0.90 0.52 4.86
N ILE A 197 -0.41 0.51 5.10
CA ILE A 197 -1.41 0.03 4.16
C ILE A 197 -2.17 1.23 3.62
N GLU A 198 -2.15 1.39 2.30
CA GLU A 198 -2.89 2.45 1.63
C GLU A 198 -4.37 2.11 1.51
N ILE A 199 -5.21 3.10 1.78
CA ILE A 199 -6.67 3.02 1.67
C ILE A 199 -7.21 4.36 1.14
N PRO A 200 -8.27 4.38 0.31
CA PRO A 200 -8.79 5.62 -0.27
C PRO A 200 -9.38 6.61 0.74
N ASP A 201 -9.98 6.11 1.82
CA ASP A 201 -10.61 6.93 2.88
C ASP A 201 -10.25 6.36 4.25
N ALA A 202 -9.32 7.03 4.93
CA ALA A 202 -8.84 6.59 6.23
C ALA A 202 -9.92 6.72 7.32
N GLN A 203 -10.75 7.77 7.29
CA GLN A 203 -11.72 8.01 8.38
C GLN A 203 -12.79 6.92 8.43
N GLU A 204 -13.36 6.55 7.28
CA GLU A 204 -14.39 5.52 7.19
C GLU A 204 -13.83 4.14 7.62
N ALA A 205 -12.61 3.81 7.19
CA ALA A 205 -11.97 2.55 7.58
C ALA A 205 -11.64 2.49 9.07
N ILE A 206 -11.23 3.61 9.66
CA ILE A 206 -10.93 3.71 11.08
C ILE A 206 -12.17 3.51 11.92
N ASP A 207 -13.29 4.12 11.55
CA ASP A 207 -14.55 3.98 12.27
C ASP A 207 -15.05 2.53 12.24
N ASP A 208 -14.92 1.83 11.11
CA ASP A 208 -15.22 0.40 11.00
C ASP A 208 -14.27 -0.45 11.87
N LEU A 209 -12.96 -0.18 11.84
CA LEU A 209 -11.98 -0.90 12.65
C LEU A 209 -12.22 -0.70 14.15
N ARG A 210 -12.57 0.52 14.58
CA ARG A 210 -12.96 0.81 15.98
C ARG A 210 -14.21 0.05 16.39
N ALA A 211 -15.23 0.03 15.53
CA ALA A 211 -16.46 -0.72 15.78
C ALA A 211 -16.20 -2.22 15.93
N ARG A 212 -15.13 -2.75 15.33
CA ARG A 212 -14.66 -4.13 15.47
C ARG A 212 -13.72 -4.37 16.64
N GLY A 213 -13.44 -3.33 17.43
CA GLY A 213 -12.57 -3.42 18.61
C GLY A 213 -11.08 -3.29 18.30
N ALA A 214 -10.69 -2.75 17.14
CA ALA A 214 -9.30 -2.48 16.87
C ALA A 214 -8.72 -1.47 17.87
N ASP A 215 -7.57 -1.81 18.45
CA ASP A 215 -6.87 -0.95 19.40
C ASP A 215 -5.96 0.01 18.62
N LEU A 216 -6.39 1.26 18.50
CA LEU A 216 -5.68 2.29 17.76
C LEU A 216 -4.77 3.07 18.71
N LEU A 217 -3.56 3.35 18.23
CA LEU A 217 -2.52 4.05 18.98
C LEU A 217 -2.76 5.55 19.00
N THR A 218 -3.16 6.10 17.85
CA THR A 218 -3.36 7.54 17.67
C THR A 218 -4.78 7.83 17.21
N GLY A 219 -5.21 9.10 17.29
CA GLY A 219 -6.29 9.60 16.44
C GLY A 219 -5.83 9.73 14.99
N VAL A 220 -6.73 10.14 14.10
CA VAL A 220 -6.33 10.50 12.73
C VAL A 220 -5.40 11.70 12.81
N ILE A 221 -4.23 11.56 12.20
CA ILE A 221 -3.28 12.64 12.01
C ILE A 221 -3.51 13.15 10.60
N ASN A 222 -4.15 14.32 10.52
CA ASN A 222 -4.46 14.97 9.25
C ASN A 222 -3.29 15.89 8.89
N GLY A 223 -2.74 15.68 7.73
CA GLY A 223 -1.71 16.54 7.19
C GLY A 223 -2.00 16.94 5.73
N PRO A 224 -1.23 17.86 5.15
CA PRO A 224 -1.41 18.23 3.76
C PRO A 224 -1.26 17.00 2.84
N GLY A 225 -2.36 16.59 2.21
CA GLY A 225 -2.38 15.47 1.27
C GLY A 225 -2.21 14.08 1.86
N LEU A 226 -2.27 13.94 3.20
CA LEU A 226 -2.05 12.66 3.86
C LEU A 226 -2.82 12.57 5.18
N ASP A 227 -3.70 11.60 5.29
CA ASP A 227 -4.30 11.17 6.55
C ASP A 227 -3.70 9.84 6.97
N GLN A 228 -3.30 9.73 8.24
CA GLN A 228 -2.65 8.53 8.75
C GLN A 228 -3.08 8.21 10.19
N ILE A 229 -3.06 6.92 10.52
CA ILE A 229 -3.32 6.42 11.87
C ILE A 229 -2.52 5.15 12.12
N PHE A 230 -2.17 4.91 13.37
CA PHE A 230 -1.44 3.72 13.79
C PHE A 230 -2.30 2.84 14.68
N THR A 231 -2.22 1.53 14.43
CA THR A 231 -2.68 0.54 15.40
C THR A 231 -1.67 0.41 16.53
N LYS A 232 -2.11 -0.03 17.69
CA LYS A 232 -1.15 -0.59 18.66
C LYS A 232 -0.50 -1.83 18.07
N ARG A 233 0.66 -2.14 18.59
CA ARG A 233 1.39 -3.36 18.22
C ARG A 233 0.58 -4.58 18.67
N GLU A 234 0.29 -5.49 17.74
CA GLU A 234 -0.42 -6.72 18.05
C GLU A 234 0.51 -7.67 18.80
N PRO A 235 0.16 -8.10 20.02
CA PRO A 235 1.11 -8.76 20.90
C PRO A 235 1.56 -10.15 20.46
N ASN A 236 0.78 -10.84 19.63
CA ASN A 236 1.13 -12.18 19.16
C ASN A 236 2.09 -12.15 17.95
N SER A 237 1.89 -11.24 17.01
CA SER A 237 2.72 -11.11 15.81
C SER A 237 3.84 -10.08 15.97
N GLY A 238 3.73 -9.17 16.95
CA GLY A 238 4.61 -8.01 17.06
C GLY A 238 4.42 -7.00 15.94
N MET A 239 3.37 -7.11 15.12
CA MET A 239 3.13 -6.22 13.99
C MET A 239 2.40 -4.95 14.43
N GLN A 240 2.86 -3.82 13.93
CA GLN A 240 2.17 -2.55 13.97
C GLN A 240 1.78 -2.15 12.55
N LEU A 241 0.55 -1.71 12.36
CA LEU A 241 0.10 -1.22 11.07
C LEU A 241 -0.07 0.29 11.12
N GLU A 242 0.30 0.93 10.04
CA GLU A 242 -0.13 2.27 9.68
C GLU A 242 -1.24 2.14 8.63
N ILE A 243 -2.29 2.90 8.76
CA ILE A 243 -3.33 3.06 7.76
C ILE A 243 -3.17 4.45 7.19
N ILE A 244 -3.03 4.56 5.88
CA ILE A 244 -2.66 5.78 5.20
C ILE A 244 -3.62 6.06 4.04
N ALA A 245 -4.14 7.28 3.97
CA ALA A 245 -4.90 7.77 2.82
C ALA A 245 -4.19 8.98 2.22
N ARG A 246 -3.88 8.90 0.92
CA ARG A 246 -3.24 9.99 0.17
C ARG A 246 -4.28 10.70 -0.68
N ALA A 247 -4.33 12.02 -0.58
CA ALA A 247 -5.21 12.84 -1.42
C ALA A 247 -4.69 12.97 -2.86
N GLU A 248 -3.36 12.93 -3.05
CA GLU A 248 -2.65 12.95 -4.34
C GLU A 248 -1.33 12.18 -4.19
N ASN A 249 -0.67 11.83 -5.31
CA ASN A 249 0.62 11.11 -5.32
C ASN A 249 1.80 11.97 -4.82
N GLU A 250 1.63 12.68 -3.73
CA GLU A 250 2.68 13.47 -3.12
C GLU A 250 3.50 12.64 -2.12
N GLY A 251 4.78 13.00 -1.98
CA GLY A 251 5.68 12.40 -1.00
C GLY A 251 5.26 12.69 0.45
N PHE A 252 6.09 12.32 1.41
CA PHE A 252 5.85 12.63 2.82
C PHE A 252 6.05 14.14 3.08
N ASP A 253 4.99 14.89 3.46
CA ASP A 253 5.15 16.26 3.94
C ASP A 253 5.92 16.23 5.28
N PRO A 254 6.97 17.06 5.45
CA PRO A 254 7.73 17.11 6.70
C PRO A 254 6.89 17.37 7.94
N ARG A 255 5.81 18.14 7.82
CA ARG A 255 4.91 18.48 8.93
C ARG A 255 4.12 17.26 9.38
N ASN A 256 3.65 16.44 8.46
CA ASN A 256 2.90 15.21 8.79
C ASN A 256 3.77 14.25 9.58
N VAL A 257 5.02 14.06 9.12
CA VAL A 257 5.96 13.15 9.79
C VAL A 257 6.35 13.69 11.18
N GLN A 258 6.51 15.02 11.32
CA GLN A 258 6.76 15.64 12.61
C GLN A 258 5.57 15.51 13.57
N GLU A 259 4.36 15.80 13.13
CA GLU A 259 3.14 15.66 13.94
C GLU A 259 2.91 14.21 14.39
N LEU A 260 3.19 13.25 13.49
CA LEU A 260 3.17 11.84 13.82
C LEU A 260 4.19 11.52 14.92
N PHE A 261 5.45 11.92 14.73
CA PHE A 261 6.50 11.63 15.69
C PHE A 261 6.18 12.23 17.07
N GLU A 262 5.68 13.45 17.11
CA GLU A 262 5.21 14.11 18.34
C GLU A 262 3.98 13.40 18.96
N ALA A 263 3.09 12.83 18.15
CA ALA A 263 1.96 12.06 18.65
C ALA A 263 2.43 10.76 19.31
N MET A 264 3.37 10.05 18.70
CA MET A 264 3.99 8.85 19.27
C MET A 264 4.76 9.16 20.58
N GLU A 265 5.46 10.30 20.64
CA GLU A 265 6.11 10.76 21.88
C GLU A 265 5.09 10.99 23.00
N ARG A 266 3.94 11.60 22.72
CA ARG A 266 2.88 11.85 23.73
C ARG A 266 2.31 10.58 24.33
N GLU A 267 2.09 9.58 23.50
CA GLU A 267 1.56 8.28 23.89
C GLU A 267 2.63 7.36 24.50
N ASN A 268 3.89 7.80 24.51
CA ASN A 268 5.07 7.02 24.95
C ASN A 268 5.15 5.65 24.29
N VAL A 269 4.94 5.61 22.99
CA VAL A 269 4.88 4.38 22.20
C VAL A 269 5.97 4.38 21.12
N PHE A 270 6.56 3.21 20.92
CA PHE A 270 7.63 2.96 19.97
C PHE A 270 7.45 1.61 19.27
#